data_561469b3dd6bcec4613663a7b76b7f56
#
_entry.id   561469b3dd6bcec4613663a7b76b7f56
#
_cell.length_a   1.000
_cell.length_b   1.000
_cell.length_c   1.000
_cell.angle_alpha   90.00
_cell.angle_beta   90.00
_cell.angle_gamma   90.00
#
_symmetry.space_group_name_H-M   'P 1'
#
loop_
_entity.id
_entity.type
_entity.pdbx_description
1 polymer ?
#
loop_
_entity_poly.entity_id
_entity_poly.type
_entity_poly.pdbx_seq_one_letter_code
_entity_poly.pdbx_strand_id
1 'polypeptide(L)'
;MLDSEECQHCDYGRDPVDSKVVCKIVITSDEGALILLRADTEKFPNRWDLPGGHIHIGESMEKGLRREVLEETGLELTNPIFKIYSIDRESYYTTKLPDGEITLSHEHTDFIMVRRDGMPDNISKKFVRAIKKVL
;
A
#
# COMPACT_ATOMS: atom_id res chain seq x y z
N MET A 1 18.10 -0.84 -14.68
CA MET A 1 17.83 -1.25 -14.05
C MET A 1 17.04 -1.27 -13.62
N LEU A 2 16.83 -1.28 -13.81
CA LEU A 2 16.20 -1.56 -13.30
C LEU A 2 15.23 -1.59 -13.04
N ASP A 3 14.93 -1.36 -13.35
CA ASP A 3 14.08 -1.65 -12.94
C ASP A 3 13.21 -1.99 -12.85
N SER A 4 12.99 -1.77 -13.29
CA SER A 4 12.47 -2.36 -13.08
C SER A 4 11.92 -3.19 -13.08
N GLU A 5 12.00 -3.07 -13.54
CA GLU A 5 11.84 -3.99 -13.35
C GLU A 5 11.58 -4.72 -12.79
N GLU A 6 11.46 -4.61 -12.85
CA GLU A 6 11.39 -5.41 -12.11
C GLU A 6 10.77 -5.67 -11.38
N CYS A 7 10.49 -5.28 -11.60
CA CYS A 7 10.08 -5.71 -10.67
C CYS A 7 9.26 -6.17 -10.58
N GLN A 8 9.15 -6.13 -10.93
CA GLN A 8 8.72 -6.71 -10.55
C GLN A 8 8.42 -7.22 -9.95
N HIS A 9 8.51 -6.93 -10.22
CA HIS A 9 8.51 -7.34 -9.39
C HIS A 9 8.78 -7.48 -8.71
N CYS A 10 9.25 -7.10 -9.13
CA CYS A 10 9.69 -7.14 -8.44
C CYS A 10 9.97 -7.56 -8.13
N ASP A 11 10.55 -7.39 -8.68
CA ASP A 11 11.18 -7.77 -8.39
C ASP A 11 11.70 -7.98 -8.67
N TYR A 12 12.31 -7.67 -9.34
CA TYR A 12 13.10 -7.82 -9.44
C TYR A 12 13.89 -8.00 -9.18
N GLY A 13 14.39 -7.99 -9.26
CA GLY A 13 15.09 -8.21 -8.81
C GLY A 13 16.05 -8.15 -8.52
N ARG A 14 16.78 -8.11 -8.21
CA ARG A 14 17.86 -8.01 -7.83
C ARG A 14 18.51 -7.49 -6.87
N ASP A 15 18.52 -7.31 -6.16
CA ASP A 15 19.06 -6.94 -5.16
C ASP A 15 18.92 -6.68 -4.12
N PRO A 16 18.71 -6.83 -4.08
CA PRO A 16 19.26 -6.97 -2.85
C PRO A 16 18.53 -6.48 -1.72
N VAL A 17 19.22 -6.04 -0.74
CA VAL A 17 18.77 -5.79 0.61
C VAL A 17 17.62 -4.83 0.67
N ASP A 18 17.71 -3.78 -0.13
CA ASP A 18 16.73 -2.70 -0.08
C ASP A 18 15.36 -3.11 -0.58
N SER A 19 15.32 -4.13 -1.43
CA SER A 19 14.06 -4.63 -1.93
C SER A 19 13.20 -5.27 -0.85
N LYS A 20 13.74 -5.41 0.36
CA LYS A 20 13.00 -5.97 1.49
C LYS A 20 12.27 -4.92 2.32
N VAL A 21 12.47 -3.65 2.02
CA VAL A 21 11.76 -2.57 2.71
C VAL A 21 10.38 -2.42 2.11
N VAL A 22 9.36 -2.45 2.96
CA VAL A 22 7.97 -2.34 2.55
C VAL A 22 7.38 -1.06 3.12
N CYS A 23 6.71 -0.28 2.28
CA CYS A 23 5.97 0.90 2.72
C CYS A 23 4.49 0.69 2.43
N LYS A 24 3.66 0.92 3.43
CA LYS A 24 2.21 0.84 3.32
C LYS A 24 1.61 2.18 3.71
N ILE A 25 0.43 2.48 3.19
CA ILE A 25 -0.19 3.78 3.43
C ILE A 25 -1.67 3.64 3.79
N VAL A 26 -2.10 4.41 4.78
CA VAL A 26 -3.50 4.53 5.16
C VAL A 26 -4.03 5.77 4.47
N ILE A 27 -4.86 5.59 3.44
CA ILE A 27 -5.44 6.68 2.65
C ILE A 27 -6.84 6.93 3.20
N THR A 28 -7.09 8.14 3.72
CA THR A 28 -8.30 8.42 4.46
C THR A 28 -9.21 9.43 3.78
N SER A 29 -10.50 9.28 4.03
CA SER A 29 -11.53 10.25 3.65
C SER A 29 -12.60 10.27 4.74
N ASP A 30 -13.68 11.00 4.51
CA ASP A 30 -14.82 11.01 5.43
C ASP A 30 -15.46 9.63 5.57
N GLU A 31 -15.18 8.74 4.63
CA GLU A 31 -15.76 7.39 4.63
C GLU A 31 -14.87 6.37 5.32
N GLY A 32 -13.68 6.76 5.75
CA GLY A 32 -12.78 5.87 6.46
C GLY A 32 -11.43 5.73 5.76
N ALA A 33 -10.89 4.51 5.79
CA ALA A 33 -9.58 4.19 5.21
C ALA A 33 -9.71 3.19 4.08
N LEU A 34 -8.94 3.39 3.02
CA LEU A 34 -8.98 2.53 1.83
C LEU A 34 -8.22 1.23 2.08
N ILE A 35 -8.88 0.11 1.82
CA ILE A 35 -8.23 -1.19 1.79
C ILE A 35 -8.56 -1.91 0.49
N LEU A 36 -7.65 -2.78 0.07
CA LEU A 36 -7.71 -3.47 -1.23
C LEU A 36 -7.75 -4.98 -1.00
N LEU A 37 -8.61 -5.68 -1.72
CA LEU A 37 -8.73 -7.14 -1.59
C LEU A 37 -7.74 -7.81 -2.54
N ARG A 38 -6.83 -8.62 -2.00
CA ARG A 38 -5.83 -9.31 -2.80
C ARG A 38 -6.48 -10.38 -3.67
N ALA A 39 -6.03 -10.45 -4.93
CA ALA A 39 -6.53 -11.44 -5.88
C ALA A 39 -6.14 -12.85 -5.44
N ASP A 40 -6.87 -13.84 -5.92
CA ASP A 40 -6.61 -15.24 -5.57
C ASP A 40 -5.34 -15.78 -6.24
N THR A 41 -4.77 -15.05 -7.18
CA THR A 41 -3.50 -15.39 -7.84
C THR A 41 -2.29 -14.89 -7.07
N GLU A 42 -2.50 -14.09 -6.03
CA GLU A 42 -1.42 -13.45 -5.26
C GLU A 42 -1.14 -14.21 -3.99
N LYS A 43 -0.01 -13.88 -3.34
CA LYS A 43 0.28 -14.39 -1.99
C LYS A 43 -0.80 -13.88 -1.03
N PHE A 44 -1.14 -14.69 -0.05
CA PHE A 44 -2.20 -14.36 0.92
C PHE A 44 -3.50 -13.96 0.20
N PRO A 45 -4.03 -14.88 -0.64
CA PRO A 45 -5.19 -14.54 -1.46
C PRO A 45 -6.42 -14.20 -0.63
N ASN A 46 -7.25 -13.34 -1.20
CA ASN A 46 -8.54 -12.97 -0.60
C ASN A 46 -8.42 -12.38 0.80
N ARG A 47 -7.30 -11.69 1.06
CA ARG A 47 -7.09 -10.93 2.29
C ARG A 47 -7.08 -9.45 1.96
N TRP A 48 -7.59 -8.66 2.89
CA TRP A 48 -7.56 -7.20 2.75
C TRP A 48 -6.18 -6.66 3.08
N ASP A 49 -5.76 -5.67 2.32
CA ASP A 49 -4.40 -5.16 2.30
C ASP A 49 -4.43 -3.63 2.30
N LEU A 50 -3.39 -3.02 2.81
CA LEU A 50 -3.18 -1.58 2.62
C LEU A 50 -2.44 -1.36 1.30
N PRO A 51 -2.71 -0.26 0.60
CA PRO A 51 -1.91 0.09 -0.58
C PRO A 51 -0.44 0.25 -0.21
N GLY A 52 0.44 -0.03 -1.16
CA GLY A 52 1.88 0.07 -0.98
C GLY A 52 2.58 -1.22 -1.35
N GLY A 53 3.88 -1.26 -1.15
CA GLY A 53 4.66 -2.45 -1.50
C GLY A 53 6.13 -2.24 -1.27
N HIS A 54 6.93 -3.05 -1.95
CA HIS A 54 8.40 -3.02 -1.82
C HIS A 54 8.97 -1.77 -2.47
N ILE A 55 9.94 -1.17 -1.78
CA ILE A 55 10.66 0.00 -2.28
C ILE A 55 11.84 -0.48 -3.08
N HIS A 56 12.05 0.09 -4.25
CA HIS A 56 13.16 -0.28 -5.12
C HIS A 56 14.46 0.34 -4.63
N ILE A 57 15.56 -0.32 -4.91
CA ILE A 57 16.89 0.21 -4.60
C ILE A 57 17.06 1.56 -5.28
N GLY A 58 17.51 2.55 -4.52
CA GLY A 58 17.74 3.90 -5.03
C GLY A 58 16.53 4.79 -5.04
N GLU A 59 15.37 4.25 -4.69
CA GLU A 59 14.13 4.98 -4.62
C GLU A 59 13.94 5.52 -3.19
N SER A 60 13.45 6.76 -3.04
CA SER A 60 13.07 7.24 -1.72
C SER A 60 11.78 6.54 -1.29
N MET A 61 11.52 6.53 0.01
CA MET A 61 10.29 5.94 0.55
C MET A 61 9.06 6.60 -0.08
N GLU A 62 9.05 7.91 -0.17
CA GLU A 62 7.91 8.63 -0.71
C GLU A 62 7.71 8.33 -2.19
N LYS A 63 8.79 8.29 -2.97
CA LYS A 63 8.68 7.97 -4.39
C LYS A 63 8.15 6.56 -4.61
N GLY A 64 8.69 5.61 -3.86
CA GLY A 64 8.24 4.22 -3.97
C GLY A 64 6.79 4.07 -3.60
N LEU A 65 6.37 4.76 -2.55
CA LEU A 65 4.99 4.71 -2.09
C LEU A 65 4.04 5.30 -3.13
N ARG A 66 4.39 6.47 -3.71
CA ARG A 66 3.59 7.08 -4.77
C ARG A 66 3.48 6.16 -5.99
N ARG A 67 4.60 5.53 -6.36
CA ARG A 67 4.64 4.59 -7.49
C ARG A 67 3.73 3.40 -7.23
N GLU A 68 3.84 2.77 -6.05
CA GLU A 68 3.03 1.60 -5.71
C GLU A 68 1.54 1.92 -5.71
N VAL A 69 1.16 3.05 -5.11
CA VAL A 69 -0.25 3.45 -5.07
C VAL A 69 -0.79 3.69 -6.47
N LEU A 70 0.00 4.35 -7.32
CA LEU A 70 -0.41 4.60 -8.69
C LEU A 70 -0.58 3.29 -9.45
N GLU A 71 0.34 2.34 -9.29
CA GLU A 71 0.25 1.03 -9.95
C GLU A 71 -0.98 0.25 -9.50
N GLU A 72 -1.27 0.29 -8.21
CA GLU A 72 -2.33 -0.53 -7.62
C GLU A 72 -3.72 0.07 -7.77
N THR A 73 -3.84 1.39 -7.76
CA THR A 73 -5.13 2.06 -7.69
C THR A 73 -5.38 3.09 -8.78
N GLY A 74 -4.36 3.46 -9.52
CA GLY A 74 -4.46 4.55 -10.48
C GLY A 74 -4.50 5.93 -9.85
N LEU A 75 -4.39 6.03 -8.53
CA LEU A 75 -4.46 7.32 -7.84
C LEU A 75 -3.08 7.96 -7.77
N GLU A 76 -3.04 9.25 -8.10
CA GLU A 76 -1.84 10.06 -7.95
C GLU A 76 -1.95 10.81 -6.63
N LEU A 77 -1.08 10.50 -5.69
CA LEU A 77 -1.12 11.10 -4.36
C LEU A 77 -0.65 12.55 -4.44
N THR A 78 -1.57 13.47 -4.27
CA THR A 78 -1.29 14.91 -4.36
C THR A 78 -1.31 15.60 -3.01
N ASN A 79 -1.84 14.94 -1.99
CA ASN A 79 -1.89 15.49 -0.63
C ASN A 79 -0.62 15.14 0.14
N PRO A 80 -0.29 15.89 1.19
CA PRO A 80 0.90 15.59 2.00
C PRO A 80 0.84 14.19 2.60
N ILE A 81 1.99 13.54 2.64
CA ILE A 81 2.16 12.20 3.19
C ILE A 81 2.90 12.31 4.51
N PHE A 82 2.36 11.69 5.55
CA PHE A 82 2.94 11.72 6.88
C PHE A 82 3.28 10.32 7.34
N LYS A 83 4.42 10.16 7.99
CA LYS A 83 4.83 8.87 8.54
C LYS A 83 4.08 8.62 9.84
N ILE A 84 3.58 7.39 10.01
CA ILE A 84 2.94 6.97 11.25
C ILE A 84 3.99 6.32 12.16
N TYR A 85 4.62 5.25 11.70
CA TYR A 85 5.70 4.56 12.44
C TYR A 85 6.39 3.55 11.52
N SER A 86 7.51 3.00 12.01
CA SER A 86 8.21 1.89 11.36
C SER A 86 8.40 0.77 12.37
N ILE A 87 8.25 -0.46 11.90
CA ILE A 87 8.53 -1.66 12.68
C ILE A 87 9.31 -2.60 11.75
N ASP A 88 10.53 -2.94 12.15
CA ASP A 88 11.41 -3.78 11.33
C ASP A 88 11.63 -3.17 9.95
N ARG A 89 11.26 -3.87 8.90
CA ARG A 89 11.43 -3.40 7.53
C ARG A 89 10.14 -2.85 6.94
N GLU A 90 9.16 -2.56 7.78
CA GLU A 90 7.87 -2.02 7.35
C GLU A 90 7.69 -0.62 7.88
N SER A 91 7.37 0.30 6.99
CA SER A 91 7.06 1.69 7.35
C SER A 91 5.63 1.99 6.93
N TYR A 92 4.93 2.70 7.80
CA TYR A 92 3.52 3.02 7.61
C TYR A 92 3.33 4.53 7.53
N TYR A 93 2.53 4.95 6.55
CA TYR A 93 2.29 6.36 6.24
C TYR A 93 0.80 6.60 6.15
N THR A 94 0.41 7.86 6.13
CA THR A 94 -0.99 8.26 5.93
C THR A 94 -1.07 9.50 5.06
N THR A 95 -2.15 9.60 4.31
CA THR A 95 -2.47 10.76 3.49
C THR A 95 -3.97 10.84 3.29
N LYS A 96 -4.45 11.97 2.80
CA LYS A 96 -5.86 12.13 2.43
C LYS A 96 -6.08 11.58 1.02
N LEU A 97 -7.26 10.99 0.81
CA LEU A 97 -7.65 10.47 -0.49
C LEU A 97 -7.65 11.63 -1.51
N PRO A 98 -6.92 11.49 -2.62
CA PRO A 98 -6.92 12.52 -3.66
C PRO A 98 -8.17 12.39 -4.55
N ASP A 99 -8.38 13.37 -5.41
CA ASP A 99 -9.38 13.26 -6.45
C ASP A 99 -8.97 12.19 -7.46
N GLY A 100 -9.95 11.62 -8.14
CA GLY A 100 -9.72 10.61 -9.16
C GLY A 100 -10.48 9.33 -8.89
N GLU A 101 -10.51 8.47 -9.89
CA GLU A 101 -11.17 7.18 -9.79
C GLU A 101 -10.16 6.09 -9.51
N ILE A 102 -10.58 5.12 -8.71
CA ILE A 102 -9.75 3.95 -8.42
C ILE A 102 -9.91 2.95 -9.55
N THR A 103 -8.78 2.59 -10.17
CA THR A 103 -8.72 1.54 -11.18
C THR A 103 -7.71 0.52 -10.68
N LEU A 104 -8.21 -0.64 -10.27
CA LEU A 104 -7.35 -1.66 -9.65
C LEU A 104 -6.47 -2.35 -10.67
N SER A 105 -5.24 -2.69 -10.27
CA SER A 105 -4.38 -3.57 -11.04
C SER A 105 -4.87 -5.00 -10.88
N HIS A 106 -4.21 -5.94 -11.59
CA HIS A 106 -4.57 -7.35 -11.52
C HIS A 106 -4.28 -7.99 -10.16
N GLU A 107 -3.54 -7.29 -9.29
CA GLU A 107 -3.17 -7.82 -7.97
C GLU A 107 -4.31 -7.72 -6.96
N HIS A 108 -5.31 -6.92 -7.22
CA HIS A 108 -6.43 -6.71 -6.31
C HIS A 108 -7.74 -6.77 -7.09
N THR A 109 -8.77 -7.32 -6.45
CA THR A 109 -10.06 -7.54 -7.10
C THR A 109 -11.17 -6.65 -6.58
N ASP A 110 -10.96 -5.97 -5.46
CA ASP A 110 -11.98 -5.11 -4.87
C ASP A 110 -11.33 -4.08 -3.95
N PHE A 111 -12.08 -3.04 -3.62
CA PHE A 111 -11.64 -2.05 -2.64
C PHE A 111 -12.85 -1.56 -1.85
N ILE A 112 -12.61 -1.20 -0.60
CA ILE A 112 -13.64 -0.60 0.26
C ILE A 112 -13.00 0.45 1.15
N MET A 113 -13.84 1.35 1.66
CA MET A 113 -13.45 2.28 2.72
C MET A 113 -13.96 1.69 4.03
N VAL A 114 -13.08 1.53 5.00
CA VAL A 114 -13.46 0.95 6.29
C VAL A 114 -13.42 2.00 7.38
N ARG A 115 -14.40 1.92 8.29
CA ARG A 115 -14.42 2.75 9.47
C ARG A 115 -13.66 2.03 10.59
N ARG A 116 -13.29 2.80 11.61
CA ARG A 116 -12.52 2.30 12.74
C ARG A 116 -13.12 1.02 13.34
N ASP A 117 -14.44 0.95 13.44
CA ASP A 117 -15.13 -0.18 14.04
C ASP A 117 -15.62 -1.20 13.02
N GLY A 118 -15.32 -1.01 11.75
CA GLY A 118 -15.85 -1.86 10.68
C GLY A 118 -14.82 -2.71 9.98
N MET A 119 -13.75 -3.10 10.67
CA MET A 119 -12.70 -3.90 10.06
C MET A 119 -13.20 -5.30 9.71
N PRO A 120 -12.90 -5.78 8.48
CA PRO A 120 -13.20 -7.17 8.13
C PRO A 120 -12.31 -8.14 8.90
N ASP A 121 -12.73 -9.41 8.97
CA ASP A 121 -11.96 -10.43 9.70
C ASP A 121 -10.66 -10.81 8.99
N ASN A 122 -10.67 -10.77 7.66
CA ASN A 122 -9.53 -11.24 6.85
C ASN A 122 -8.56 -10.10 6.54
N ILE A 123 -8.18 -9.35 7.56
CA ILE A 123 -7.16 -8.30 7.45
C ILE A 123 -6.10 -8.52 8.53
N SER A 124 -4.84 -8.26 8.19
CA SER A 124 -3.74 -8.42 9.12
C SER A 124 -3.86 -7.44 10.29
N LYS A 125 -3.56 -7.91 11.50
CA LYS A 125 -3.61 -7.08 12.70
C LYS A 125 -2.68 -5.88 12.61
N LYS A 126 -1.55 -6.01 11.93
CA LYS A 126 -0.61 -4.88 11.75
C LYS A 126 -1.23 -3.77 10.92
N PHE A 127 -2.04 -4.10 9.92
CA PHE A 127 -2.75 -3.10 9.12
C PHE A 127 -3.85 -2.44 9.92
N VAL A 128 -4.59 -3.22 10.70
CA VAL A 128 -5.63 -2.68 11.60
C VAL A 128 -5.00 -1.68 12.57
N ARG A 129 -3.83 -2.02 13.13
CA ARG A 129 -3.13 -1.13 14.05
C ARG A 129 -2.79 0.20 13.39
N ALA A 130 -2.25 0.16 12.18
CA ALA A 130 -1.91 1.38 11.44
C ALA A 130 -3.16 2.22 11.17
N ILE A 131 -4.24 1.59 10.73
CA ILE A 131 -5.49 2.29 10.45
C ILE A 131 -6.02 2.97 11.72
N LYS A 132 -6.00 2.27 12.84
CA LYS A 132 -6.53 2.81 14.10
C LYS A 132 -5.69 3.95 14.66
N LYS A 133 -4.44 4.09 14.21
CA LYS A 133 -3.61 5.23 14.60
C LYS A 133 -4.10 6.54 14.00
N VAL A 134 -4.76 6.48 12.85
CA VAL A 134 -5.17 7.70 12.13
C VAL A 134 -6.68 7.89 12.03
N LEU A 135 -7.48 6.88 12.31
CA LEU A 135 -8.96 7.04 12.28
C LEU A 135 -9.53 7.39 13.68
#